data_6f8eff845ecdd572e2aafc965c9a2a22
#
_entry.id   6f8eff845ecdd572e2aafc965c9a2a22
#
_cell.length_a   1.000
_cell.length_b   1.000
_cell.length_c   1.000
_cell.angle_alpha   90.00
_cell.angle_beta   90.00
_cell.angle_gamma   90.00
#
_symmetry.space_group_name_H-M   'P 1'
#
loop_
_entity.id
_entity.type
_entity.pdbx_description
1 polymer ?
#
loop_
_entity_poly.entity_id
_entity_poly.type
_entity_poly.pdbx_seq_one_letter_code
_entity_poly.pdbx_strand_id
1 'polypeptide(L)'
;MKTNEVLENIKARRSVRAYTDRQVSEEDLQAILETATFAPSGMHLETWHFTVIQNVDKLAELNERIKGAFAKSDEPKLQERGHSKAYCCYYHAPTLVIVSNEPTQWWAGMDLSLIHISEPTR
;
A
#
# COMPACT_ATOMS: atom_id res chain seq x y z
N MET A 1 -23.21 6.00 24.04
CA MET A 1 -22.16 5.02 23.65
C MET A 1 -20.80 5.63 23.97
N LYS A 2 -19.92 4.92 24.66
CA LYS A 2 -18.57 5.44 24.93
C LYS A 2 -17.81 5.53 23.61
N THR A 3 -17.15 6.65 23.38
CA THR A 3 -16.26 6.86 22.24
C THR A 3 -14.90 7.37 22.72
N ASN A 4 -13.87 7.18 21.92
CA ASN A 4 -12.53 7.74 22.11
C ASN A 4 -11.89 7.99 20.75
N GLU A 5 -10.75 8.66 20.73
CA GLU A 5 -10.04 9.01 19.49
C GLU A 5 -9.76 7.80 18.58
N VAL A 6 -9.44 6.63 19.16
CA VAL A 6 -9.18 5.41 18.40
C VAL A 6 -10.43 4.95 17.66
N LEU A 7 -11.58 4.90 18.35
CA LEU A 7 -12.85 4.51 17.74
C LEU A 7 -13.31 5.50 16.67
N GLU A 8 -13.11 6.80 16.91
CA GLU A 8 -13.42 7.83 15.91
C GLU A 8 -12.53 7.69 14.66
N ASN A 9 -11.24 7.41 14.85
CA ASN A 9 -10.30 7.22 13.76
C ASN A 9 -10.66 5.98 12.90
N ILE A 10 -11.01 4.87 13.54
CA ILE A 10 -11.47 3.66 12.84
C ILE A 10 -12.72 3.95 12.00
N LYS A 11 -13.71 4.65 12.57
CA LYS A 11 -14.95 5.00 11.85
C LYS A 11 -14.74 6.02 10.74
N ALA A 12 -13.78 6.94 10.91
CA ALA A 12 -13.46 7.98 9.95
C ALA A 12 -12.67 7.48 8.75
N ARG A 13 -12.10 6.27 8.80
CA ARG A 13 -11.30 5.69 7.71
C ARG A 13 -12.08 5.68 6.39
N ARG A 14 -11.41 6.10 5.32
CA ARG A 14 -11.93 6.04 3.95
C ARG A 14 -10.85 5.49 3.01
N SER A 15 -11.26 4.87 1.92
CA SER A 15 -10.36 4.48 0.84
C SER A 15 -10.02 5.71 0.01
N VAL A 16 -8.82 6.27 0.24
CA VAL A 16 -8.33 7.43 -0.49
C VAL A 16 -7.74 6.99 -1.83
N ARG A 17 -8.10 7.68 -2.92
CA ARG A 17 -7.62 7.42 -4.29
C ARG A 17 -7.26 8.71 -5.05
N ALA A 18 -7.09 9.79 -4.31
CA ALA A 18 -6.59 11.05 -4.82
C ALA A 18 -5.62 11.63 -3.78
N TYR A 19 -4.45 12.01 -4.22
CA TYR A 19 -3.35 12.47 -3.37
C TYR A 19 -2.87 13.83 -3.85
N THR A 20 -2.29 14.59 -2.93
CA THR A 20 -1.54 15.80 -3.28
C THR A 20 -0.13 15.41 -3.75
N ASP A 21 0.57 16.32 -4.38
CA ASP A 21 1.98 16.16 -4.78
C ASP A 21 2.97 16.36 -3.62
N ARG A 22 2.45 16.72 -2.42
CA ARG A 22 3.27 16.91 -1.22
C ARG A 22 3.87 15.59 -0.75
N GLN A 23 5.20 15.54 -0.72
CA GLN A 23 5.92 14.37 -0.24
C GLN A 23 5.73 14.16 1.25
N VAL A 24 5.64 12.90 1.68
CA VAL A 24 5.64 12.50 3.09
C VAL A 24 7.01 12.83 3.69
N SER A 25 7.03 13.45 4.87
CA SER A 25 8.27 13.73 5.58
C SER A 25 8.95 12.44 6.03
N GLU A 26 10.26 12.49 6.23
CA GLU A 26 11.01 11.35 6.76
C GLU A 26 10.49 10.94 8.16
N GLU A 27 10.16 11.91 8.99
CA GLU A 27 9.62 11.68 10.34
C GLU A 27 8.27 10.96 10.29
N ASP A 28 7.35 11.44 9.46
CA ASP A 28 6.03 10.82 9.28
C ASP A 28 6.17 9.41 8.69
N LEU A 29 7.07 9.22 7.71
CA LEU A 29 7.31 7.94 7.09
C LEU A 29 7.85 6.92 8.11
N GLN A 30 8.81 7.33 8.95
CA GLN A 30 9.35 6.47 9.99
C GLN A 30 8.27 6.10 11.02
N ALA A 31 7.43 7.05 11.43
CA ALA A 31 6.33 6.78 12.35
C ALA A 31 5.33 5.77 11.77
N ILE A 32 5.01 5.88 10.47
CA ILE A 32 4.13 4.92 9.77
C ILE A 32 4.76 3.53 9.74
N LEU A 33 6.02 3.42 9.33
CA LEU A 33 6.72 2.13 9.23
C LEU A 33 6.89 1.48 10.60
N GLU A 34 7.24 2.25 11.63
CA GLU A 34 7.33 1.77 13.00
C GLU A 34 5.98 1.23 13.47
N THR A 35 4.90 1.99 13.26
CA THR A 35 3.55 1.56 13.65
C THR A 35 3.15 0.26 12.94
N ALA A 36 3.50 0.10 11.67
CA ALA A 36 3.23 -1.11 10.90
C ALA A 36 3.89 -2.36 11.50
N THR A 37 5.05 -2.23 12.14
CA THR A 37 5.74 -3.35 12.79
C THR A 37 5.02 -3.86 14.05
N PHE A 38 4.10 -3.10 14.61
CA PHE A 38 3.27 -3.53 15.75
C PHE A 38 2.03 -4.33 15.33
N ALA A 39 1.80 -4.52 14.04
CA ALA A 39 0.71 -5.39 13.58
C ALA A 39 0.93 -6.84 14.06
N PRO A 40 -0.14 -7.57 14.43
CA PRO A 40 0.00 -8.97 14.80
C PRO A 40 0.64 -9.79 13.67
N SER A 41 1.54 -10.71 14.03
CA SER A 41 2.18 -11.64 13.11
C SER A 41 1.98 -13.07 13.57
N GLY A 42 1.71 -13.98 12.63
CA GLY A 42 1.59 -15.40 12.90
C GLY A 42 2.88 -15.94 13.53
N MET A 43 2.80 -16.51 14.74
CA MET A 43 3.92 -17.04 15.51
C MET A 43 5.07 -16.04 15.79
N HIS A 44 4.80 -14.75 15.69
CA HIS A 44 5.80 -13.66 15.84
C HIS A 44 7.02 -13.78 14.90
N LEU A 45 6.84 -14.34 13.72
CA LEU A 45 7.95 -14.51 12.77
C LEU A 45 8.38 -13.20 12.11
N GLU A 46 7.44 -12.23 12.00
CA GLU A 46 7.71 -10.87 11.50
C GLU A 46 8.52 -10.85 10.18
N THR A 47 8.15 -11.76 9.26
CA THR A 47 8.90 -11.98 8.00
C THR A 47 8.54 -10.99 6.89
N TRP A 48 7.80 -9.93 7.22
CA TRP A 48 7.44 -8.86 6.27
C TRP A 48 8.65 -7.99 5.93
N HIS A 49 8.57 -7.41 4.75
CA HIS A 49 9.55 -6.47 4.25
C HIS A 49 8.84 -5.24 3.67
N PHE A 50 9.33 -4.05 3.99
CA PHE A 50 8.82 -2.78 3.49
C PHE A 50 9.76 -2.21 2.43
N THR A 51 9.24 -1.97 1.23
CA THR A 51 9.97 -1.25 0.18
C THR A 51 9.29 0.09 -0.04
N VAL A 52 10.01 1.18 0.22
CA VAL A 52 9.52 2.55 0.06
C VAL A 52 10.07 3.16 -1.23
N ILE A 53 9.19 3.71 -2.06
CA ILE A 53 9.56 4.39 -3.29
C ILE A 53 9.01 5.81 -3.25
N GLN A 54 9.89 6.80 -3.24
CA GLN A 54 9.59 8.24 -3.24
C GLN A 54 10.14 8.96 -4.47
N ASN A 55 10.85 8.26 -5.33
CA ASN A 55 11.39 8.82 -6.57
C ASN A 55 10.33 8.78 -7.67
N VAL A 56 9.96 9.94 -8.19
CA VAL A 56 8.89 10.11 -9.19
C VAL A 56 9.16 9.34 -10.48
N ASP A 57 10.40 9.33 -10.96
CA ASP A 57 10.78 8.62 -12.19
C ASP A 57 10.66 7.10 -12.00
N LYS A 58 11.06 6.60 -10.83
CA LYS A 58 10.92 5.18 -10.49
C LYS A 58 9.47 4.75 -10.33
N LEU A 59 8.63 5.60 -9.77
CA LEU A 59 7.19 5.34 -9.69
C LEU A 59 6.55 5.31 -11.08
N ALA A 60 6.92 6.22 -11.97
CA ALA A 60 6.45 6.23 -13.35
C ALA A 60 6.91 4.98 -14.11
N GLU A 61 8.20 4.60 -13.99
CA GLU A 61 8.74 3.37 -14.59
C GLU A 61 7.99 2.12 -14.10
N LEU A 62 7.75 2.01 -12.79
CA LEU A 62 7.00 0.91 -12.20
C LEU A 62 5.59 0.83 -12.79
N ASN A 63 4.89 1.96 -12.89
CA ASN A 63 3.54 2.01 -13.45
C ASN A 63 3.51 1.53 -14.90
N GLU A 64 4.44 1.96 -15.74
CA GLU A 64 4.52 1.53 -17.14
C GLU A 64 4.82 0.03 -17.25
N ARG A 65 5.67 -0.53 -16.39
CA ARG A 65 5.92 -1.99 -16.34
C ARG A 65 4.66 -2.76 -15.93
N ILE A 66 3.91 -2.27 -14.94
CA ILE A 66 2.64 -2.88 -14.50
C ILE A 66 1.61 -2.83 -15.63
N LYS A 67 1.46 -1.68 -16.30
CA LYS A 67 0.57 -1.54 -17.46
C LYS A 67 0.95 -2.49 -18.59
N GLY A 68 2.25 -2.62 -18.87
CA GLY A 68 2.75 -3.56 -19.88
C GLY A 68 2.44 -5.02 -19.55
N ALA A 69 2.48 -5.40 -18.28
CA ALA A 69 2.06 -6.73 -17.83
C ALA A 69 0.54 -6.92 -17.96
N PHE A 70 -0.26 -5.91 -17.55
CA PHE A 70 -1.71 -5.96 -17.65
C PHE A 70 -2.21 -6.03 -19.10
N ALA A 71 -1.55 -5.33 -20.02
CA ALA A 71 -1.89 -5.39 -21.45
C ALA A 71 -1.73 -6.79 -22.07
N LYS A 72 -0.89 -7.64 -21.48
CA LYS A 72 -0.64 -9.03 -21.89
C LYS A 72 -1.49 -10.05 -21.12
N SER A 73 -2.31 -9.62 -20.18
CA SER A 73 -3.17 -10.50 -19.38
C SER A 73 -4.33 -11.06 -20.20
N ASP A 74 -4.77 -12.26 -19.88
CA ASP A 74 -5.99 -12.87 -20.46
C ASP A 74 -7.28 -12.29 -19.82
N GLU A 75 -7.15 -11.53 -18.73
CA GLU A 75 -8.29 -10.89 -18.05
C GLU A 75 -8.66 -9.56 -18.73
N PRO A 76 -9.87 -9.43 -19.34
CA PRO A 76 -10.26 -8.25 -20.11
C PRO A 76 -10.17 -6.92 -19.36
N LYS A 77 -10.50 -6.93 -18.06
CA LYS A 77 -10.41 -5.72 -17.20
C LYS A 77 -8.97 -5.28 -16.97
N LEU A 78 -8.04 -6.21 -16.88
CA LEU A 78 -6.62 -5.89 -16.76
C LEU A 78 -6.06 -5.37 -18.09
N GLN A 79 -6.44 -5.99 -19.22
CA GLN A 79 -6.07 -5.49 -20.55
C GLN A 79 -6.53 -4.04 -20.76
N GLU A 80 -7.79 -3.72 -20.42
CA GLU A 80 -8.31 -2.37 -20.49
C GLU A 80 -7.47 -1.38 -19.69
N ARG A 81 -7.10 -1.74 -18.44
CA ARG A 81 -6.20 -0.92 -17.61
C ARG A 81 -4.80 -0.79 -18.20
N GLY A 82 -4.26 -1.86 -18.77
CA GLY A 82 -2.96 -1.84 -19.43
C GLY A 82 -2.89 -0.88 -20.62
N HIS A 83 -3.96 -0.78 -21.40
CA HIS A 83 -4.07 0.12 -22.55
C HIS A 83 -4.53 1.54 -22.20
N SER A 84 -5.06 1.76 -20.99
CA SER A 84 -5.53 3.07 -20.55
C SER A 84 -4.37 4.03 -20.29
N LYS A 85 -4.39 5.19 -20.93
CA LYS A 85 -3.43 6.27 -20.67
C LYS A 85 -3.63 6.91 -19.29
N ALA A 86 -4.86 6.89 -18.79
CA ALA A 86 -5.21 7.51 -17.51
C ALA A 86 -4.95 6.59 -16.31
N TYR A 87 -4.68 5.30 -16.54
CA TYR A 87 -4.49 4.37 -15.44
C TYR A 87 -3.15 4.58 -14.74
N CYS A 88 -3.23 4.74 -13.41
CA CYS A 88 -2.07 4.77 -12.52
C CYS A 88 -2.34 3.87 -11.32
N CYS A 89 -1.52 2.82 -11.14
CA CYS A 89 -1.71 1.81 -10.11
C CYS A 89 -1.56 2.35 -8.68
N TYR A 90 -0.84 3.46 -8.51
CA TYR A 90 -0.61 4.14 -7.23
C TYR A 90 -1.32 5.50 -7.12
N TYR A 91 -2.29 5.80 -8.02
CA TYR A 91 -3.10 7.03 -8.00
C TYR A 91 -2.31 8.34 -7.94
N HIS A 92 -1.11 8.36 -8.53
CA HIS A 92 -0.17 9.48 -8.49
C HIS A 92 0.27 9.92 -7.08
N ALA A 93 0.21 9.00 -6.10
CA ALA A 93 0.73 9.27 -4.77
C ALA A 93 2.25 9.51 -4.82
N PRO A 94 2.80 10.49 -4.08
CA PRO A 94 4.24 10.80 -4.11
C PRO A 94 5.09 9.76 -3.37
N THR A 95 4.47 8.95 -2.53
CA THR A 95 5.12 7.83 -1.81
C THR A 95 4.32 6.55 -2.03
N LEU A 96 5.02 5.47 -2.37
CA LEU A 96 4.47 4.12 -2.44
C LEU A 96 5.22 3.23 -1.47
N VAL A 97 4.49 2.55 -0.59
CA VAL A 97 5.03 1.50 0.28
C VAL A 97 4.53 0.15 -0.21
N ILE A 98 5.45 -0.72 -0.57
CA ILE A 98 5.17 -2.10 -0.96
C ILE A 98 5.51 -2.99 0.23
N VAL A 99 4.52 -3.71 0.72
CA VAL A 99 4.71 -4.68 1.81
C VAL A 99 4.74 -6.07 1.20
N SER A 100 5.81 -6.80 1.45
CA SER A 100 6.00 -8.18 1.00
C SER A 100 6.31 -9.09 2.18
N ASN A 101 6.10 -10.39 2.01
CA ASN A 101 6.36 -11.39 3.04
C ASN A 101 6.93 -12.65 2.39
N GLU A 102 7.55 -13.51 3.19
CA GLU A 102 8.01 -14.81 2.72
C GLU A 102 6.83 -15.71 2.32
N PRO A 103 6.88 -16.33 1.13
CA PRO A 103 5.75 -17.11 0.61
C PRO A 103 5.55 -18.46 1.31
N THR A 104 6.48 -18.85 2.17
CA THR A 104 6.49 -20.17 2.84
C THR A 104 5.44 -20.32 3.92
N GLN A 105 4.85 -19.22 4.38
CA GLN A 105 3.88 -19.21 5.48
C GLN A 105 2.46 -19.05 4.94
N TRP A 106 1.56 -19.99 5.24
CA TRP A 106 0.17 -19.93 4.78
C TRP A 106 -0.62 -18.72 5.34
N TRP A 107 -0.17 -18.13 6.46
CA TRP A 107 -0.75 -16.93 7.06
C TRP A 107 -0.12 -15.61 6.59
N ALA A 108 0.90 -15.67 5.72
CA ALA A 108 1.60 -14.47 5.23
C ALA A 108 0.65 -13.41 4.66
N GLY A 109 -0.37 -13.83 3.92
CA GLY A 109 -1.40 -12.92 3.41
C GLY A 109 -2.25 -12.26 4.50
N MET A 110 -2.48 -12.96 5.62
CA MET A 110 -3.19 -12.40 6.79
C MET A 110 -2.34 -11.35 7.50
N ASP A 111 -1.05 -11.61 7.70
CA ASP A 111 -0.13 -10.66 8.31
C ASP A 111 -0.07 -9.35 7.51
N LEU A 112 0.06 -9.44 6.19
CA LEU A 112 0.04 -8.26 5.30
C LEU A 112 -1.30 -7.52 5.37
N SER A 113 -2.41 -8.23 5.46
CA SER A 113 -3.74 -7.64 5.61
C SER A 113 -3.89 -6.88 6.92
N LEU A 114 -3.36 -7.40 8.02
CA LEU A 114 -3.37 -6.74 9.34
C LEU A 114 -2.53 -5.47 9.34
N ILE A 115 -1.37 -5.47 8.70
CA ILE A 115 -0.56 -4.26 8.51
C ILE A 115 -1.37 -3.20 7.76
N HIS A 116 -1.99 -3.56 6.64
CA HIS A 116 -2.80 -2.64 5.84
C HIS A 116 -4.01 -2.07 6.60
N ILE A 117 -4.68 -2.90 7.43
CA ILE A 117 -5.83 -2.48 8.24
C ILE A 117 -5.40 -1.56 9.38
N SER A 118 -4.23 -1.79 9.97
CA SER A 118 -3.72 -1.02 11.11
C SER A 118 -3.30 0.39 10.72
N GLU A 119 -3.00 0.64 9.45
CA GLU A 119 -2.60 1.95 8.96
C GLU A 119 -3.80 2.75 8.44
N PRO A 120 -4.13 3.88 9.07
CA PRO A 120 -5.17 4.75 8.53
C PRO A 120 -4.68 5.42 7.24
N THR A 121 -5.27 5.06 6.12
CA THR A 121 -5.10 5.78 4.86
C THR A 121 -5.80 7.13 4.96
N ARG A 122 -5.06 8.20 5.27
CA ARG A 122 -5.53 9.58 5.22
C ARG A 122 -5.11 10.26 3.94
#